data_bf06a69f54facbc17a249d2dc9da43b0
#
_entry.id   bf06a69f54facbc17a249d2dc9da43b0
#
_cell.length_a   1.000
_cell.length_b   1.000
_cell.length_c   1.000
_cell.angle_alpha   90.00
_cell.angle_beta   90.00
_cell.angle_gamma   90.00
#
_symmetry.space_group_name_H-M   'P 1'
#
loop_
_entity.id
_entity.type
_entity.pdbx_description
1 polymer ?
#
loop_
_entity_poly.entity_id
_entity_poly.type
_entity_poly.pdbx_seq_one_letter_code
_entity_poly.pdbx_strand_id
1 'polypeptide(L)'
;PKLMVDSPSALDWNPCRDIARQAITARLLVGDVDVTATNKCKFFFYRKLNTGALEQITDGNGDNDWEFVSLTKNVLTIDRDYIGHEQTYVVKASYSKDGAPSSKPDSDIDYVSTTIRRRIPSIEIDWEGFPQQVADGTKMIYPKPVIRDTAGIVPNPQAILECEWYTKAAGASSYVLVAAGYSPSIPCTDGMMLQLKVIDKGPYAAVVTSDGKYVTDDSGKFIVARKRDV
;
A
#
# COMPACT_ATOMS: atom_id res chain seq x y z
N PRO A 1 21.61 -11.97 -24.10
CA PRO A 1 20.51 -12.27 -23.18
C PRO A 1 19.50 -11.12 -23.17
N LYS A 2 18.20 -11.44 -22.98
CA LYS A 2 17.12 -10.47 -22.85
C LYS A 2 16.44 -10.65 -21.50
N LEU A 3 16.52 -9.63 -20.66
CA LEU A 3 15.81 -9.60 -19.38
C LEU A 3 14.36 -9.15 -19.63
N MET A 4 13.42 -9.84 -19.02
CA MET A 4 12.00 -9.53 -19.00
C MET A 4 11.50 -9.51 -17.57
N VAL A 5 10.49 -8.70 -17.32
CA VAL A 5 9.82 -8.65 -16.02
C VAL A 5 8.32 -8.77 -16.27
N ASP A 6 7.73 -9.77 -15.67
CA ASP A 6 6.29 -9.86 -15.56
C ASP A 6 5.88 -8.96 -14.39
N SER A 7 5.37 -7.79 -14.72
CA SER A 7 4.83 -6.86 -13.74
C SER A 7 3.47 -7.33 -13.26
N PRO A 8 3.03 -6.88 -12.08
CA PRO A 8 1.64 -7.04 -11.68
C PRO A 8 0.71 -6.58 -12.81
N SER A 9 -0.42 -7.25 -12.96
CA SER A 9 -1.40 -6.98 -14.02
C SER A 9 -1.98 -5.55 -13.96
N ALA A 10 -1.82 -4.85 -12.85
CA ALA A 10 -2.17 -3.46 -12.68
C ALA A 10 -1.00 -2.70 -12.04
N LEU A 11 -0.44 -1.75 -12.77
CA LEU A 11 0.57 -0.80 -12.26
C LEU A 11 -0.06 0.21 -11.30
N ASP A 12 -1.34 0.53 -11.47
CA ASP A 12 -2.15 1.28 -10.53
C ASP A 12 -2.85 0.29 -9.59
N TRP A 13 -2.53 0.35 -8.33
CA TRP A 13 -3.05 -0.52 -7.30
C TRP A 13 -4.05 0.21 -6.40
N ASN A 14 -5.26 -0.36 -6.26
CA ASN A 14 -6.29 0.12 -5.38
C ASN A 14 -6.27 -0.63 -4.04
N PRO A 15 -5.80 -0.03 -2.94
CA PRO A 15 -5.72 -0.69 -1.65
C PRO A 15 -7.09 -1.07 -1.08
N CYS A 16 -8.17 -0.44 -1.53
CA CYS A 16 -9.53 -0.76 -1.10
C CYS A 16 -10.07 -2.08 -1.68
N ARG A 17 -9.46 -2.58 -2.77
CA ARG A 17 -9.92 -3.76 -3.51
C ARG A 17 -8.93 -4.90 -3.47
N ASP A 18 -7.71 -4.55 -3.67
CA ASP A 18 -6.64 -5.49 -3.87
C ASP A 18 -5.98 -5.84 -2.53
N ILE A 19 -6.32 -6.96 -1.96
CA ILE A 19 -5.72 -7.48 -0.74
C ILE A 19 -4.52 -8.40 -1.01
N ALA A 20 -4.35 -8.86 -2.27
CA ALA A 20 -3.25 -9.73 -2.62
C ALA A 20 -1.93 -8.96 -2.78
N ARG A 21 -0.83 -9.53 -2.32
CA ARG A 21 0.51 -8.95 -2.43
C ARG A 21 0.95 -8.84 -3.89
N GLN A 22 1.75 -7.82 -4.22
CA GLN A 22 2.32 -7.66 -5.57
C GLN A 22 3.59 -8.49 -5.72
N ALA A 23 3.75 -9.14 -6.85
CA ALA A 23 4.96 -9.86 -7.19
C ALA A 23 5.57 -9.32 -8.49
N ILE A 24 6.88 -9.08 -8.47
CA ILE A 24 7.68 -8.75 -9.65
C ILE A 24 8.47 -10.00 -9.99
N THR A 25 8.14 -10.63 -11.12
CA THR A 25 8.81 -11.85 -11.57
C THR A 25 9.74 -11.55 -12.73
N ALA A 26 11.02 -11.83 -12.55
CA ALA A 26 12.03 -11.67 -13.60
C ALA A 26 12.22 -12.97 -14.39
N ARG A 27 12.44 -12.82 -15.68
CA ARG A 27 12.83 -13.91 -16.59
C ARG A 27 14.00 -13.50 -17.47
N LEU A 28 14.90 -14.43 -17.76
CA LEU A 28 16.02 -14.21 -18.65
C LEU A 28 15.97 -15.19 -19.83
N LEU A 29 15.96 -14.61 -21.02
CA LEU A 29 15.99 -15.33 -22.29
C LEU A 29 17.37 -15.22 -22.95
N VAL A 30 17.88 -16.32 -23.45
CA VAL A 30 19.09 -16.37 -24.29
C VAL A 30 18.69 -16.92 -25.65
N GLY A 31 18.59 -16.04 -26.65
CA GLY A 31 17.81 -16.32 -27.83
C GLY A 31 16.36 -16.57 -27.43
N ASP A 32 15.78 -17.69 -27.85
CA ASP A 32 14.40 -18.09 -27.53
C ASP A 32 14.31 -19.04 -26.32
N VAL A 33 15.42 -19.28 -25.63
CA VAL A 33 15.47 -20.24 -24.51
C VAL A 33 15.37 -19.48 -23.19
N ASP A 34 14.36 -19.83 -22.38
CA ASP A 34 14.23 -19.33 -21.00
C ASP A 34 15.24 -20.07 -20.09
N VAL A 35 16.19 -19.32 -19.55
CA VAL A 35 17.24 -19.82 -18.65
C VAL A 35 16.97 -19.48 -17.17
N THR A 36 15.84 -18.91 -16.85
CA THR A 36 15.48 -18.39 -15.51
C THR A 36 15.61 -19.45 -14.42
N ALA A 37 15.14 -20.66 -14.67
CA ALA A 37 15.18 -21.76 -13.69
C ALA A 37 16.56 -22.40 -13.53
N THR A 38 17.51 -22.10 -14.42
CA THR A 38 18.84 -22.71 -14.42
C THR A 38 19.79 -22.01 -13.43
N ASN A 39 20.95 -22.64 -13.19
CA ASN A 39 22.06 -21.99 -12.43
C ASN A 39 22.87 -21.00 -13.27
N LYS A 40 22.50 -20.74 -14.53
CA LYS A 40 23.21 -19.89 -15.47
C LYS A 40 22.94 -18.41 -15.29
N CYS A 41 21.94 -18.04 -14.53
CA CYS A 41 21.59 -16.64 -14.31
C CYS A 41 21.36 -16.29 -12.83
N LYS A 42 21.58 -15.02 -12.51
CA LYS A 42 21.27 -14.42 -11.22
C LYS A 42 20.55 -13.12 -11.45
N PHE A 43 19.57 -12.81 -10.59
CA PHE A 43 18.78 -11.59 -10.64
C PHE A 43 19.11 -10.69 -9.45
N PHE A 44 19.02 -9.38 -9.67
CA PHE A 44 19.28 -8.35 -8.69
C PHE A 44 18.13 -7.36 -8.73
N PHE A 45 17.46 -7.21 -7.61
CA PHE A 45 16.33 -6.30 -7.45
C PHE A 45 16.81 -5.04 -6.73
N TYR A 46 16.32 -3.90 -7.18
CA TYR A 46 16.64 -2.60 -6.60
C TYR A 46 15.38 -1.79 -6.43
N ARG A 47 15.34 -1.01 -5.38
CA ARG A 47 14.41 0.09 -5.18
C ARG A 47 15.07 1.37 -5.70
N LYS A 48 14.34 2.18 -6.47
CA LYS A 48 14.81 3.49 -6.89
C LYS A 48 14.40 4.51 -5.83
N LEU A 49 15.38 5.14 -5.22
CA LEU A 49 15.17 6.19 -4.22
C LEU A 49 14.71 7.51 -4.88
N ASN A 50 14.16 8.43 -4.08
CA ASN A 50 13.76 9.76 -4.54
C ASN A 50 14.93 10.58 -5.10
N THR A 51 16.16 10.28 -4.68
CA THR A 51 17.40 10.85 -5.23
C THR A 51 17.77 10.33 -6.62
N GLY A 52 17.06 9.30 -7.09
CA GLY A 52 17.38 8.55 -8.31
C GLY A 52 18.38 7.43 -8.11
N ALA A 53 19.00 7.31 -6.95
CA ALA A 53 19.91 6.22 -6.63
C ALA A 53 19.17 4.87 -6.55
N LEU A 54 19.89 3.79 -6.86
CA LEU A 54 19.38 2.43 -6.75
C LEU A 54 19.91 1.80 -5.46
N GLU A 55 18.99 1.38 -4.61
CA GLU A 55 19.26 0.60 -3.40
C GLU A 55 18.94 -0.87 -3.67
N GLN A 56 19.94 -1.75 -3.48
CA GLN A 56 19.75 -3.17 -3.73
C GLN A 56 18.90 -3.79 -2.62
N ILE A 57 17.87 -4.52 -3.02
CA ILE A 57 17.03 -5.31 -2.14
C ILE A 57 17.70 -6.67 -1.98
N THR A 58 18.00 -7.05 -0.75
CA THR A 58 18.59 -8.35 -0.42
C THR A 58 17.75 -9.04 0.64
N ASP A 59 17.58 -10.35 0.51
CA ASP A 59 16.94 -11.15 1.54
C ASP A 59 17.77 -11.08 2.82
N GLY A 60 17.16 -10.76 3.93
CA GLY A 60 17.84 -10.66 5.21
C GLY A 60 18.60 -9.36 5.49
N ASN A 61 18.36 -8.28 4.76
CA ASN A 61 18.82 -6.93 5.12
C ASN A 61 18.15 -6.43 6.40
N GLY A 62 17.86 -7.22 7.36
CA GLY A 62 17.39 -6.92 8.72
C GLY A 62 16.41 -5.76 8.90
N ASP A 63 16.52 -4.78 8.04
CA ASP A 63 15.84 -3.49 8.03
C ASP A 63 14.71 -3.38 7.00
N ASN A 64 14.48 -4.40 6.17
CA ASN A 64 13.64 -4.26 4.99
C ASN A 64 12.39 -5.12 4.97
N ASP A 65 12.19 -5.94 5.97
CA ASP A 65 11.05 -6.87 6.03
C ASP A 65 9.68 -6.19 6.11
N TRP A 66 9.64 -4.88 6.31
CA TRP A 66 8.41 -4.12 6.37
C TRP A 66 7.88 -3.69 4.99
N GLU A 67 8.73 -3.60 3.97
CA GLU A 67 8.34 -3.17 2.62
C GLU A 67 8.03 -4.36 1.71
N PHE A 68 8.71 -5.49 1.89
CA PHE A 68 8.50 -6.67 1.08
C PHE A 68 8.48 -7.95 1.92
N VAL A 69 7.79 -8.93 1.38
CA VAL A 69 7.48 -10.17 2.09
C VAL A 69 8.55 -11.22 1.88
N SER A 70 9.10 -11.27 0.67
CA SER A 70 10.11 -12.25 0.30
C SER A 70 10.84 -11.84 -0.97
N LEU A 71 12.08 -12.27 -1.05
CA LEU A 71 12.89 -12.26 -2.25
C LEU A 71 13.37 -13.69 -2.51
N THR A 72 12.89 -14.28 -3.59
CA THR A 72 13.40 -15.55 -4.11
C THR A 72 14.36 -15.28 -5.25
N LYS A 73 14.88 -16.34 -5.91
CA LYS A 73 15.84 -16.20 -7.01
C LYS A 73 15.42 -15.15 -8.04
N ASN A 74 14.17 -15.16 -8.48
CA ASN A 74 13.67 -14.32 -9.56
C ASN A 74 12.34 -13.63 -9.25
N VAL A 75 11.86 -13.67 -8.02
CA VAL A 75 10.59 -13.07 -7.60
C VAL A 75 10.80 -12.22 -6.36
N LEU A 76 10.44 -10.94 -6.48
CA LEU A 76 10.29 -10.03 -5.35
C LEU A 76 8.80 -9.90 -5.03
N THR A 77 8.40 -10.25 -3.81
CA THR A 77 7.02 -10.08 -3.32
C THR A 77 6.96 -8.90 -2.38
N ILE A 78 6.13 -7.92 -2.73
CA ILE A 78 6.03 -6.62 -2.07
C ILE A 78 4.74 -6.57 -1.25
N ASP A 79 4.83 -6.01 -0.04
CA ASP A 79 3.64 -5.58 0.69
C ASP A 79 3.22 -4.18 0.21
N ARG A 80 2.05 -4.09 -0.40
CA ARG A 80 1.59 -2.89 -1.10
C ARG A 80 1.33 -1.70 -0.21
N ASP A 81 0.96 -1.94 1.03
CA ASP A 81 0.68 -0.88 1.98
C ASP A 81 1.92 -0.03 2.30
N TYR A 82 3.13 -0.52 1.97
CA TYR A 82 4.39 0.19 2.19
C TYR A 82 4.90 0.97 0.97
N ILE A 83 4.28 0.85 -0.20
CA ILE A 83 4.77 1.48 -1.44
C ILE A 83 4.68 3.02 -1.41
N GLY A 84 3.89 3.60 -0.53
CA GLY A 84 3.61 5.04 -0.55
C GLY A 84 2.68 5.41 -1.72
N HIS A 85 2.93 6.55 -2.39
CA HIS A 85 2.13 6.96 -3.55
C HIS A 85 2.57 6.24 -4.83
N GLU A 86 3.87 6.11 -5.01
CA GLU A 86 4.46 5.30 -6.09
C GLU A 86 5.85 4.81 -5.69
N GLN A 87 6.25 3.66 -6.21
CA GLN A 87 7.58 3.11 -6.05
C GLN A 87 8.04 2.46 -7.35
N THR A 88 9.24 2.82 -7.79
CA THR A 88 9.90 2.20 -8.93
C THR A 88 10.89 1.14 -8.45
N TYR A 89 10.76 -0.05 -9.02
CA TYR A 89 11.69 -1.15 -8.85
C TYR A 89 12.46 -1.37 -10.14
N VAL A 90 13.74 -1.74 -10.02
CA VAL A 90 14.62 -2.03 -11.14
C VAL A 90 15.17 -3.43 -10.98
N VAL A 91 15.09 -4.22 -12.03
CA VAL A 91 15.66 -5.56 -12.08
C VAL A 91 16.83 -5.55 -13.03
N LYS A 92 17.93 -6.14 -12.58
CA LYS A 92 19.15 -6.41 -13.37
C LYS A 92 19.47 -7.89 -13.30
N ALA A 93 20.28 -8.37 -14.23
CA ALA A 93 20.67 -9.77 -14.26
C ALA A 93 22.16 -9.95 -14.57
N SER A 94 22.69 -11.11 -14.23
CA SER A 94 23.95 -11.64 -14.78
C SER A 94 23.70 -13.01 -15.42
N TYR A 95 24.52 -13.34 -16.40
CA TYR A 95 24.43 -14.61 -17.13
C TYR A 95 25.80 -15.23 -17.35
N SER A 96 25.89 -16.54 -17.18
CA SER A 96 27.07 -17.33 -17.56
C SER A 96 26.66 -18.60 -18.28
N LYS A 97 27.23 -18.82 -19.46
CA LYS A 97 27.01 -20.05 -20.22
C LYS A 97 27.38 -21.31 -19.42
N ASP A 98 28.39 -21.19 -18.59
CA ASP A 98 29.02 -22.31 -17.84
C ASP A 98 28.37 -22.53 -16.45
N GLY A 99 27.31 -21.77 -16.12
CA GLY A 99 26.57 -21.95 -14.86
C GLY A 99 27.20 -21.28 -13.64
N ALA A 100 28.09 -20.31 -13.84
CA ALA A 100 28.70 -19.50 -12.78
C ALA A 100 28.46 -17.99 -13.05
N PRO A 101 27.23 -17.48 -12.94
CA PRO A 101 26.95 -16.08 -13.19
C PRO A 101 27.62 -15.19 -12.16
N SER A 102 28.01 -13.98 -12.58
CA SER A 102 28.64 -12.97 -11.73
C SER A 102 27.79 -12.66 -10.49
N SER A 103 28.47 -12.28 -9.40
CA SER A 103 27.82 -11.72 -8.21
C SER A 103 27.37 -10.27 -8.40
N LYS A 104 27.66 -9.67 -9.56
CA LYS A 104 27.24 -8.32 -9.96
C LYS A 104 26.47 -8.41 -11.27
N PRO A 105 25.54 -7.47 -11.53
CA PRO A 105 24.85 -7.40 -12.81
C PRO A 105 25.82 -7.26 -13.99
N ASP A 106 25.50 -7.90 -15.11
CA ASP A 106 26.25 -7.73 -16.35
C ASP A 106 25.83 -6.41 -17.02
N SER A 107 26.81 -5.65 -17.49
CA SER A 107 26.57 -4.38 -18.22
C SER A 107 25.93 -4.57 -19.58
N ASP A 108 26.08 -5.75 -20.16
CA ASP A 108 25.59 -6.10 -21.50
C ASP A 108 24.14 -6.63 -21.49
N ILE A 109 23.54 -6.69 -20.30
CA ILE A 109 22.12 -7.05 -20.13
C ILE A 109 21.38 -5.79 -19.70
N ASP A 110 20.46 -5.33 -20.58
CA ASP A 110 19.62 -4.20 -20.26
C ASP A 110 18.79 -4.46 -19.01
N TYR A 111 18.67 -3.47 -18.15
CA TYR A 111 17.80 -3.55 -16.98
C TYR A 111 16.35 -3.28 -17.36
N VAL A 112 15.44 -3.78 -16.56
CA VAL A 112 14.00 -3.49 -16.69
C VAL A 112 13.52 -2.79 -15.43
N SER A 113 12.70 -1.76 -15.61
CA SER A 113 12.07 -1.05 -14.48
C SER A 113 10.55 -1.18 -14.55
N THR A 114 9.93 -1.24 -13.37
CA THR A 114 8.48 -1.21 -13.21
C THR A 114 8.12 -0.26 -12.08
N THR A 115 7.03 0.50 -12.25
CA THR A 115 6.55 1.45 -11.25
C THR A 115 5.16 1.05 -10.81
N ILE A 116 4.99 0.86 -9.52
CA ILE A 116 3.70 0.55 -8.89
C ILE A 116 3.20 1.83 -8.23
N ARG A 117 1.94 2.20 -8.49
CA ARG A 117 1.29 3.38 -7.94
C ARG A 117 0.12 2.97 -7.07
N ARG A 118 0.11 3.49 -5.84
CA ARG A 118 -1.01 3.36 -4.93
C ARG A 118 -2.05 4.43 -5.25
N ARG A 119 -3.25 4.02 -5.65
CA ARG A 119 -4.34 4.93 -5.98
C ARG A 119 -5.65 4.44 -5.39
N ILE A 120 -6.30 5.30 -4.63
CA ILE A 120 -7.69 5.13 -4.25
C ILE A 120 -8.52 5.88 -5.29
N PRO A 121 -9.41 5.20 -6.03
CA PRO A 121 -10.31 5.88 -6.97
C PRO A 121 -11.28 6.78 -6.21
N SER A 122 -12.01 7.61 -6.94
CA SER A 122 -13.11 8.39 -6.35
C SER A 122 -14.09 7.48 -5.65
N ILE A 123 -14.43 7.86 -4.42
CA ILE A 123 -15.38 7.13 -3.59
C ILE A 123 -16.68 7.93 -3.47
N GLU A 124 -17.78 7.21 -3.41
CA GLU A 124 -19.11 7.70 -3.12
C GLU A 124 -19.54 7.18 -1.76
N ILE A 125 -20.21 8.01 -1.00
CA ILE A 125 -20.73 7.66 0.33
C ILE A 125 -22.24 7.59 0.21
N ASP A 126 -22.78 6.43 0.51
CA ASP A 126 -24.20 6.18 0.56
C ASP A 126 -24.63 5.95 2.02
N TRP A 127 -25.84 6.40 2.33
CA TRP A 127 -26.47 6.31 3.63
C TRP A 127 -27.54 5.22 3.67
N GLU A 128 -27.34 4.13 2.98
CA GLU A 128 -28.28 3.03 2.91
C GLU A 128 -28.66 2.55 4.31
N GLY A 129 -29.95 2.59 4.60
CA GLY A 129 -30.49 2.22 5.90
C GLY A 129 -30.33 3.27 7.01
N PHE A 130 -29.73 4.43 6.72
CA PHE A 130 -29.66 5.53 7.66
C PHE A 130 -30.86 6.47 7.47
N PRO A 131 -31.70 6.67 8.48
CA PRO A 131 -32.87 7.55 8.33
C PRO A 131 -32.43 9.00 8.15
N GLN A 132 -33.02 9.68 7.18
CA GLN A 132 -32.80 11.13 6.98
C GLN A 132 -33.38 11.96 8.14
N GLN A 133 -34.32 11.40 8.87
CA GLN A 133 -34.89 11.95 10.09
C GLN A 133 -34.90 10.86 11.16
N VAL A 134 -34.51 11.18 12.37
CA VAL A 134 -34.62 10.32 13.53
C VAL A 134 -35.88 10.64 14.34
N ALA A 135 -36.42 9.65 15.03
CA ALA A 135 -37.59 9.83 15.86
C ALA A 135 -37.34 10.88 16.96
N ASP A 136 -38.37 11.63 17.30
CA ASP A 136 -38.35 12.57 18.41
C ASP A 136 -37.92 11.86 19.71
N GLY A 137 -37.07 12.52 20.49
CA GLY A 137 -36.48 11.97 21.72
C GLY A 137 -35.33 10.99 21.53
N THR A 138 -34.86 10.76 20.29
CA THR A 138 -33.63 9.98 20.03
C THR A 138 -32.41 10.69 20.63
N LYS A 139 -31.70 10.01 21.56
CA LYS A 139 -30.52 10.59 22.24
C LYS A 139 -29.21 10.20 21.59
N MET A 140 -29.17 9.08 20.90
CA MET A 140 -27.96 8.52 20.30
C MET A 140 -28.26 7.99 18.90
N ILE A 141 -27.35 8.21 17.97
CA ILE A 141 -27.38 7.64 16.62
C ILE A 141 -26.10 6.81 16.39
N TYR A 142 -26.24 5.79 15.54
CA TYR A 142 -25.18 4.85 15.19
C TYR A 142 -25.04 4.81 13.67
N PRO A 143 -24.49 5.86 13.07
CA PRO A 143 -24.39 5.94 11.62
C PRO A 143 -23.41 4.90 11.09
N LYS A 144 -23.77 4.28 9.96
CA LYS A 144 -22.91 3.34 9.25
C LYS A 144 -22.95 3.66 7.76
N PRO A 145 -21.88 4.21 7.18
CA PRO A 145 -21.86 4.53 5.76
C PRO A 145 -21.69 3.27 4.92
N VAL A 146 -22.21 3.31 3.71
CA VAL A 146 -21.84 2.39 2.63
C VAL A 146 -20.90 3.14 1.72
N ILE A 147 -19.64 2.70 1.63
CA ILE A 147 -18.64 3.33 0.79
C ILE A 147 -18.54 2.53 -0.51
N ARG A 148 -18.68 3.23 -1.63
CA ARG A 148 -18.61 2.66 -2.98
C ARG A 148 -17.49 3.30 -3.76
N ASP A 149 -16.91 2.55 -4.66
CA ASP A 149 -16.05 3.05 -5.74
C ASP A 149 -16.64 2.61 -7.11
N THR A 150 -15.95 2.86 -8.19
CA THR A 150 -16.39 2.50 -9.55
C THR A 150 -16.66 1.01 -9.75
N ALA A 151 -16.15 0.14 -8.88
CA ALA A 151 -16.37 -1.31 -8.91
C ALA A 151 -17.45 -1.79 -7.92
N GLY A 152 -18.15 -0.87 -7.24
CA GLY A 152 -19.22 -1.16 -6.30
C GLY A 152 -18.85 -0.96 -4.82
N ILE A 153 -19.48 -1.68 -3.90
CA ILE A 153 -19.22 -1.55 -2.46
C ILE A 153 -17.76 -1.93 -2.14
N VAL A 154 -17.07 -1.04 -1.43
CA VAL A 154 -15.71 -1.28 -0.93
C VAL A 154 -15.77 -2.32 0.19
N PRO A 155 -15.09 -3.48 0.05
CA PRO A 155 -15.04 -4.46 1.13
C PRO A 155 -14.11 -3.97 2.24
N ASN A 156 -14.52 -4.12 3.50
CA ASN A 156 -13.73 -3.77 4.69
C ASN A 156 -13.08 -2.35 4.63
N PRO A 157 -13.87 -1.29 4.38
CA PRO A 157 -13.33 0.05 4.15
C PRO A 157 -12.53 0.58 5.35
N GLN A 158 -12.87 0.17 6.57
CA GLN A 158 -12.18 0.58 7.80
C GLN A 158 -10.71 0.15 7.87
N ALA A 159 -10.28 -0.82 7.09
CA ALA A 159 -8.87 -1.22 7.04
C ALA A 159 -8.00 -0.15 6.35
N ILE A 160 -8.54 0.56 5.38
CA ILE A 160 -7.82 1.50 4.51
C ILE A 160 -8.28 2.94 4.71
N LEU A 161 -9.58 3.14 5.01
CA LEU A 161 -10.20 4.44 5.13
C LEU A 161 -10.55 4.74 6.59
N GLU A 162 -10.41 6.00 6.96
CA GLU A 162 -10.88 6.54 8.23
C GLU A 162 -12.11 7.39 8.00
N CYS A 163 -13.09 7.25 8.89
CA CYS A 163 -14.31 8.04 8.91
C CYS A 163 -14.23 9.06 10.04
N GLU A 164 -14.28 10.34 9.72
CA GLU A 164 -14.38 11.45 10.66
C GLU A 164 -15.80 12.02 10.64
N TRP A 165 -16.43 12.07 11.79
CA TRP A 165 -17.82 12.50 11.94
C TRP A 165 -17.89 13.88 12.57
N TYR A 166 -18.57 14.75 11.89
CA TYR A 166 -18.75 16.13 12.31
C TYR A 166 -20.22 16.42 12.55
N THR A 167 -20.52 17.18 13.59
CA THR A 167 -21.87 17.66 13.83
C THR A 167 -21.90 19.18 13.84
N LYS A 168 -23.05 19.72 13.47
CA LYS A 168 -23.36 21.14 13.58
C LYS A 168 -24.71 21.25 14.28
N ALA A 169 -24.72 21.88 15.46
CA ALA A 169 -25.95 22.14 16.20
C ALA A 169 -26.87 23.14 15.46
N ALA A 170 -28.14 23.11 15.75
CA ALA A 170 -29.08 24.06 15.20
C ALA A 170 -28.62 25.51 15.48
N GLY A 171 -28.57 26.34 14.43
CA GLY A 171 -28.12 27.72 14.53
C GLY A 171 -26.61 27.94 14.63
N ALA A 172 -25.78 26.88 14.75
CA ALA A 172 -24.33 27.01 14.72
C ALA A 172 -23.82 27.34 13.31
N SER A 173 -22.66 28.03 13.22
CA SER A 173 -22.04 28.42 11.95
C SER A 173 -21.08 27.35 11.41
N SER A 174 -20.54 26.48 12.25
CA SER A 174 -19.48 25.53 11.89
C SER A 174 -19.76 24.11 12.37
N TYR A 175 -19.15 23.16 11.67
CA TYR A 175 -19.11 21.77 12.07
C TYR A 175 -17.97 21.51 13.06
N VAL A 176 -18.21 20.61 14.02
CA VAL A 176 -17.24 20.19 15.02
C VAL A 176 -17.03 18.68 14.91
N LEU A 177 -15.78 18.22 14.94
CA LEU A 177 -15.46 16.79 14.99
C LEU A 177 -15.93 16.20 16.32
N VAL A 178 -16.76 15.16 16.26
CA VAL A 178 -17.36 14.53 17.45
C VAL A 178 -16.99 13.06 17.60
N ALA A 179 -16.64 12.38 16.51
CA ALA A 179 -16.26 10.98 16.56
C ALA A 179 -15.37 10.61 15.36
N ALA A 180 -14.63 9.51 15.53
CA ALA A 180 -13.89 8.84 14.47
C ALA A 180 -14.28 7.35 14.44
N GLY A 181 -14.07 6.72 13.27
CA GLY A 181 -14.36 5.31 13.07
C GLY A 181 -15.59 5.05 12.18
N TYR A 182 -15.74 3.79 11.77
CA TYR A 182 -16.71 3.42 10.73
C TYR A 182 -18.16 3.47 11.23
N SER A 183 -18.42 3.12 12.48
CA SER A 183 -19.77 3.13 13.07
C SER A 183 -19.71 3.59 14.53
N PRO A 184 -19.54 4.90 14.76
CA PRO A 184 -19.47 5.44 16.11
C PRO A 184 -20.86 5.59 16.72
N SER A 185 -20.84 5.86 18.02
CA SER A 185 -21.99 6.31 18.77
C SER A 185 -21.93 7.85 18.86
N ILE A 186 -22.93 8.54 18.34
CA ILE A 186 -22.97 10.01 18.28
C ILE A 186 -24.20 10.54 19.03
N PRO A 187 -24.01 11.44 20.01
CA PRO A 187 -25.14 12.11 20.66
C PRO A 187 -25.98 12.89 19.64
N CYS A 188 -27.28 12.74 19.72
CA CYS A 188 -28.22 13.40 18.83
C CYS A 188 -29.00 14.48 19.58
N THR A 189 -29.09 15.66 18.98
CA THR A 189 -29.90 16.78 19.46
C THR A 189 -30.80 17.27 18.34
N ASP A 190 -31.94 17.86 18.68
CA ASP A 190 -32.89 18.35 17.71
C ASP A 190 -32.28 19.41 16.77
N GLY A 191 -32.55 19.28 15.48
CA GLY A 191 -32.02 20.17 14.43
C GLY A 191 -30.52 20.02 14.15
N MET A 192 -29.87 19.01 14.72
CA MET A 192 -28.44 18.73 14.44
C MET A 192 -28.24 18.26 12.99
N MET A 193 -27.20 18.78 12.37
CA MET A 193 -26.71 18.28 11.09
C MET A 193 -25.49 17.37 11.30
N LEU A 194 -25.44 16.28 10.53
CA LEU A 194 -24.33 15.32 10.54
C LEU A 194 -23.58 15.37 9.23
N GLN A 195 -22.24 15.38 9.29
CA GLN A 195 -21.36 15.31 8.14
C GLN A 195 -20.32 14.21 8.35
N LEU A 196 -20.10 13.41 7.32
CA LEU A 196 -19.02 12.42 7.27
C LEU A 196 -17.94 12.89 6.32
N LYS A 197 -16.68 12.80 6.76
CA LYS A 197 -15.50 12.92 5.93
C LYS A 197 -14.78 11.57 5.93
N VAL A 198 -14.51 11.05 4.74
CA VAL A 198 -13.77 9.80 4.55
C VAL A 198 -12.37 10.13 4.04
N ILE A 199 -11.36 9.57 4.69
CA ILE A 199 -9.97 9.90 4.46
C ILE A 199 -9.17 8.62 4.28
N ASP A 200 -8.23 8.62 3.33
CA ASP A 200 -7.24 7.55 3.22
C ASP A 200 -6.29 7.58 4.43
N LYS A 201 -6.15 6.46 5.12
CA LYS A 201 -5.17 6.29 6.20
C LYS A 201 -3.72 6.36 5.73
N GLY A 202 -3.50 6.26 4.42
CA GLY A 202 -2.18 6.22 3.84
C GLY A 202 -1.49 4.87 3.96
N PRO A 203 -0.29 4.73 3.35
CA PRO A 203 0.52 3.53 3.46
C PRO A 203 1.17 3.41 4.85
N TYR A 204 1.59 2.21 5.19
CA TYR A 204 2.43 2.00 6.36
C TYR A 204 3.84 2.56 6.13
N ALA A 205 4.48 2.97 7.21
CA ALA A 205 5.89 3.34 7.27
C ALA A 205 6.51 2.81 8.56
N ALA A 206 7.80 2.54 8.55
CA ALA A 206 8.51 2.20 9.78
C ALA A 206 8.56 3.42 10.71
N VAL A 207 8.30 3.20 11.99
CA VAL A 207 8.39 4.25 13.01
C VAL A 207 9.86 4.56 13.27
N VAL A 208 10.19 5.85 13.28
CA VAL A 208 11.53 6.32 13.61
C VAL A 208 11.49 7.23 14.84
N THR A 209 12.56 7.18 15.64
CA THR A 209 12.78 8.11 16.75
C THR A 209 13.12 9.51 16.22
N SER A 210 13.11 10.50 17.07
CA SER A 210 13.46 11.91 16.70
C SER A 210 14.89 12.06 16.17
N ASP A 211 15.79 11.14 16.48
CA ASP A 211 17.16 11.08 15.94
C ASP A 211 17.29 10.18 14.68
N GLY A 212 16.16 9.76 14.11
CA GLY A 212 16.10 9.03 12.84
C GLY A 212 16.39 7.53 12.92
N LYS A 213 16.44 6.95 14.12
CA LYS A 213 16.61 5.50 14.28
C LYS A 213 15.28 4.76 14.19
N TYR A 214 15.29 3.63 13.53
CA TYR A 214 14.11 2.76 13.47
C TYR A 214 13.77 2.18 14.85
N VAL A 215 12.49 2.16 15.17
CA VAL A 215 11.98 1.51 16.39
C VAL A 215 11.67 0.05 16.06
N THR A 216 12.21 -0.84 16.88
CA THR A 216 11.97 -2.29 16.75
C THR A 216 11.25 -2.85 17.98
N ASP A 217 10.54 -3.96 17.79
CA ASP A 217 10.03 -4.77 18.88
C ASP A 217 11.14 -5.62 19.54
N ASP A 218 10.79 -6.38 20.57
CA ASP A 218 11.73 -7.24 21.31
C ASP A 218 12.33 -8.36 20.44
N SER A 219 11.76 -8.66 19.27
CA SER A 219 12.27 -9.64 18.31
C SER A 219 13.14 -9.00 17.21
N GLY A 220 13.35 -7.69 17.26
CA GLY A 220 14.12 -6.94 16.30
C GLY A 220 13.36 -6.57 15.02
N LYS A 221 12.03 -6.78 14.97
CA LYS A 221 11.19 -6.37 13.84
C LYS A 221 10.83 -4.90 13.97
N PHE A 222 10.79 -4.21 12.83
CA PHE A 222 10.38 -2.81 12.79
C PHE A 222 8.93 -2.65 13.25
N ILE A 223 8.71 -1.67 14.12
CA ILE A 223 7.37 -1.19 14.41
C ILE A 223 6.94 -0.32 13.24
N VAL A 224 5.78 -0.64 12.67
CA VAL A 224 5.21 0.10 11.54
C VAL A 224 3.88 0.74 11.95
N ALA A 225 3.64 1.92 11.44
CA ALA A 225 2.40 2.65 11.63
C ALA A 225 1.90 3.20 10.29
N ARG A 226 0.62 3.53 10.19
CA ARG A 226 0.12 4.29 9.05
C ARG A 226 0.80 5.65 9.03
N LYS A 227 1.23 6.11 7.85
CA LYS A 227 1.95 7.40 7.68
C LYS A 227 1.19 8.59 8.26
N ARG A 228 -0.12 8.46 8.45
CA ARG A 228 -0.97 9.48 9.04
C ARG A 228 -0.98 9.47 10.58
N ASP A 229 -0.60 8.36 11.19
CA ASP A 229 -0.64 8.15 12.64
C ASP A 229 0.71 8.54 13.31
N VAL A 230 1.68 9.01 12.51
CA VAL A 230 3.05 9.37 12.92
C VAL A 230 3.29 10.88 12.77
#